data_195aca23355e27993d8b87c62aab7f6a
#
_entry.id   195aca23355e27993d8b87c62aab7f6a
#
_cell.length_a   1.000
_cell.length_b   1.000
_cell.length_c   1.000
_cell.angle_alpha   90.00
_cell.angle_beta   90.00
_cell.angle_gamma   90.00
#
_symmetry.space_group_name_H-M   'P 1'
#
loop_
_entity.id
_entity.type
_entity.pdbx_description
1 polymer ?
#
loop_
_entity_poly.entity_id
_entity_poly.type
_entity_poly.pdbx_seq_one_letter_code
_entity_poly.pdbx_strand_id
1 'polypeptide(L)'
;TGLYNRHFMVEILEKEFSRALRHQSDLSCLLLDLDNFKDVNDTFGHTFGDLVLREFSAGLDQNIRKSDISIRYGGEEFMVLLPNTGIAGAQNIAEKIRATCEKKRYDDGHNSTTVTVSIGIASIKQHQLIDDKEIVACADKALYRSKAEGRNRITVYMKKPSWISNNNEISEDNNLGHLKENIAVVLEKTKKSSIESLELLTRDLSSDEHKQHNHDIKRYITLIGEKLALPPTIIEPFKRAANFHDYFK
;
A
#
# COMPACT_ATOMS: atom_id res chain seq x y z
N THR A 1 -16.28 -5.07 7.49
CA THR A 1 -16.08 -3.70 8.02
C THR A 1 -17.28 -2.78 7.78
N GLY A 2 -18.15 -3.09 6.82
CA GLY A 2 -19.28 -2.22 6.44
C GLY A 2 -18.89 -1.07 5.49
N LEU A 3 -17.60 -0.84 5.24
CA LEU A 3 -17.10 0.17 4.34
C LEU A 3 -17.16 -0.28 2.88
N TYR A 4 -17.07 0.66 1.96
CA TYR A 4 -16.90 0.35 0.54
C TYR A 4 -15.59 -0.41 0.30
N ASN A 5 -15.55 -1.21 -0.76
CA ASN A 5 -14.37 -1.97 -1.14
C ASN A 5 -13.53 -1.24 -2.20
N ARG A 6 -12.35 -1.78 -2.50
CA ARG A 6 -11.42 -1.22 -3.50
C ARG A 6 -12.03 -1.15 -4.91
N HIS A 7 -12.96 -2.05 -5.26
CA HIS A 7 -13.58 -2.00 -6.59
C HIS A 7 -14.47 -0.77 -6.75
N PHE A 8 -15.28 -0.47 -5.73
CA PHE A 8 -16.11 0.74 -5.69
C PHE A 8 -15.26 2.03 -5.69
N MET A 9 -14.06 1.97 -5.11
CA MET A 9 -13.16 3.13 -5.03
C MET A 9 -12.85 3.72 -6.42
N VAL A 10 -12.60 2.88 -7.43
CA VAL A 10 -12.21 3.35 -8.77
C VAL A 10 -13.32 4.22 -9.37
N GLU A 11 -14.56 3.76 -9.30
CA GLU A 11 -15.72 4.48 -9.87
C GLU A 11 -16.02 5.78 -9.11
N ILE A 12 -15.97 5.72 -7.77
CA ILE A 12 -16.32 6.88 -6.95
C ILE A 12 -15.23 7.96 -6.97
N LEU A 13 -13.97 7.56 -7.07
CA LEU A 13 -12.85 8.49 -7.15
C LEU A 13 -12.93 9.31 -8.44
N GLU A 14 -13.06 8.66 -9.58
CA GLU A 14 -13.22 9.32 -10.89
C GLU A 14 -14.42 10.29 -10.88
N LYS A 15 -15.55 9.85 -10.33
CA LYS A 15 -16.76 10.66 -10.23
C LYS A 15 -16.57 11.90 -9.36
N GLU A 16 -16.04 11.76 -8.16
CA GLU A 16 -15.85 12.87 -7.23
C GLU A 16 -14.72 13.80 -7.69
N PHE A 17 -13.67 13.27 -8.31
CA PHE A 17 -12.60 14.06 -8.92
C PHE A 17 -13.14 14.94 -10.07
N SER A 18 -13.88 14.36 -11.02
CA SER A 18 -14.52 15.08 -12.12
C SER A 18 -15.52 16.11 -11.63
N ARG A 19 -16.27 15.79 -10.55
CA ARG A 19 -17.20 16.71 -9.91
C ARG A 19 -16.49 17.91 -9.30
N ALA A 20 -15.39 17.67 -8.59
CA ALA A 20 -14.59 18.71 -7.96
C ALA A 20 -14.01 19.68 -9.00
N LEU A 21 -13.47 19.16 -10.12
CA LEU A 21 -12.99 20.00 -11.22
C LEU A 21 -14.10 20.85 -11.84
N ARG A 22 -15.25 20.24 -12.14
CA ARG A 22 -16.40 20.93 -12.77
C ARG A 22 -16.93 22.06 -11.90
N HIS A 23 -17.03 21.86 -10.60
CA HIS A 23 -17.56 22.84 -9.64
C HIS A 23 -16.49 23.75 -9.04
N GLN A 24 -15.25 23.62 -9.48
CA GLN A 24 -14.11 24.35 -8.92
C GLN A 24 -14.02 24.21 -7.38
N SER A 25 -14.52 23.09 -6.86
CA SER A 25 -14.41 22.76 -5.43
C SER A 25 -13.10 22.01 -5.16
N ASP A 26 -12.79 21.76 -3.89
CA ASP A 26 -11.65 20.92 -3.54
C ASP A 26 -12.11 19.49 -3.25
N LEU A 27 -11.23 18.54 -3.45
CA LEU A 27 -11.35 17.16 -2.99
C LEU A 27 -10.06 16.79 -2.30
N SER A 28 -10.17 16.29 -1.07
CA SER A 28 -9.02 15.73 -0.36
C SER A 28 -9.14 14.21 -0.26
N CYS A 29 -7.99 13.56 -0.29
CA CYS A 29 -7.83 12.13 -0.10
C CYS A 29 -6.94 11.88 1.12
N LEU A 30 -7.42 11.03 2.02
CA LEU A 30 -6.64 10.48 3.12
C LEU A 30 -6.37 9.01 2.80
N LEU A 31 -5.12 8.58 2.88
CA LEU A 31 -4.74 7.18 2.98
C LEU A 31 -4.30 6.88 4.40
N LEU A 32 -4.85 5.83 4.97
CA LEU A 32 -4.64 5.43 6.35
C LEU A 32 -4.14 3.99 6.41
N ASP A 33 -3.27 3.71 7.36
CA ASP A 33 -2.76 2.36 7.60
C ASP A 33 -2.57 2.16 9.10
N LEU A 34 -3.11 1.04 9.61
CA LEU A 34 -2.98 0.67 11.02
C LEU A 34 -1.55 0.25 11.32
N ASP A 35 -0.90 0.98 12.20
CA ASP A 35 0.50 0.77 12.53
C ASP A 35 0.71 -0.59 13.20
N ASN A 36 1.70 -1.34 12.71
CA ASN A 36 2.11 -2.64 13.24
C ASN A 36 0.96 -3.66 13.35
N PHE A 37 -0.03 -3.60 12.46
CA PHE A 37 -1.20 -4.48 12.50
C PHE A 37 -0.85 -5.96 12.36
N LYS A 38 0.25 -6.27 11.67
CA LYS A 38 0.79 -7.63 11.61
C LYS A 38 1.11 -8.16 13.01
N ASP A 39 1.73 -7.35 13.87
CA ASP A 39 2.09 -7.75 15.24
C ASP A 39 0.84 -8.07 16.08
N VAL A 40 -0.27 -7.36 15.82
CA VAL A 40 -1.58 -7.66 16.44
C VAL A 40 -2.07 -9.04 16.02
N ASN A 41 -2.02 -9.38 14.73
CA ASN A 41 -2.39 -10.69 14.22
C ASN A 41 -1.48 -11.80 14.76
N ASP A 42 -0.18 -11.55 14.76
CA ASP A 42 0.82 -12.53 15.22
C ASP A 42 0.70 -12.80 16.72
N THR A 43 0.31 -11.80 17.52
CA THR A 43 0.18 -11.90 18.99
C THR A 43 -1.16 -12.44 19.42
N PHE A 44 -2.27 -11.95 18.85
CA PHE A 44 -3.63 -12.22 19.34
C PHE A 44 -4.47 -13.07 18.38
N GLY A 45 -3.92 -13.41 17.21
CA GLY A 45 -4.60 -14.16 16.16
C GLY A 45 -5.49 -13.31 15.26
N HIS A 46 -5.81 -13.85 14.08
CA HIS A 46 -6.59 -13.17 13.05
C HIS A 46 -8.01 -12.77 13.50
N THR A 47 -8.63 -13.54 14.39
CA THR A 47 -9.98 -13.21 14.89
C THR A 47 -9.98 -11.91 15.68
N PHE A 48 -8.95 -11.66 16.49
CA PHE A 48 -8.79 -10.41 17.20
C PHE A 48 -8.43 -9.26 16.23
N GLY A 49 -7.56 -9.51 15.24
CA GLY A 49 -7.28 -8.55 14.17
C GLY A 49 -8.55 -8.13 13.42
N ASP A 50 -9.44 -9.07 13.13
CA ASP A 50 -10.74 -8.78 12.51
C ASP A 50 -11.65 -7.92 13.40
N LEU A 51 -11.61 -8.09 14.71
CA LEU A 51 -12.30 -7.23 15.67
C LEU A 51 -11.73 -5.80 15.57
N VAL A 52 -10.41 -5.65 15.62
CA VAL A 52 -9.73 -4.35 15.49
C VAL A 52 -10.13 -3.66 14.20
N LEU A 53 -10.11 -4.35 13.07
CA LEU A 53 -10.50 -3.79 11.77
C LEU A 53 -11.98 -3.36 11.73
N ARG A 54 -12.89 -4.13 12.29
CA ARG A 54 -14.33 -3.76 12.38
C ARG A 54 -14.54 -2.54 13.24
N GLU A 55 -13.93 -2.52 14.41
CA GLU A 55 -14.10 -1.42 15.36
C GLU A 55 -13.41 -0.13 14.90
N PHE A 56 -12.25 -0.24 14.24
CA PHE A 56 -11.61 0.91 13.60
C PHE A 56 -12.49 1.49 12.50
N SER A 57 -13.06 0.63 11.64
CA SER A 57 -13.97 1.04 10.57
C SER A 57 -15.19 1.79 11.09
N ALA A 58 -15.81 1.28 12.17
CA ALA A 58 -16.95 1.96 12.82
C ALA A 58 -16.53 3.30 13.41
N GLY A 59 -15.35 3.39 14.02
CA GLY A 59 -14.80 4.65 14.53
C GLY A 59 -14.45 5.63 13.42
N LEU A 60 -13.99 5.15 12.28
CA LEU A 60 -13.70 5.97 11.09
C LEU A 60 -14.97 6.67 10.60
N ASP A 61 -16.07 5.94 10.41
CA ASP A 61 -17.36 6.49 9.96
C ASP A 61 -17.95 7.51 10.93
N GLN A 62 -17.71 7.35 12.23
CA GLN A 62 -18.17 8.33 13.24
C GLN A 62 -17.38 9.65 13.23
N ASN A 63 -16.18 9.65 12.67
CA ASN A 63 -15.29 10.81 12.61
C ASN A 63 -15.40 11.63 11.33
N ILE A 64 -16.14 11.14 10.33
CA ILE A 64 -16.37 11.78 9.04
C ILE A 64 -17.84 12.16 8.84
N ARG A 65 -18.14 12.96 7.82
CA ARG A 65 -19.50 13.38 7.49
C ARG A 65 -20.18 12.32 6.62
N LYS A 66 -21.51 12.36 6.54
CA LYS A 66 -22.28 11.49 5.62
C LYS A 66 -21.95 11.69 4.13
N SER A 67 -21.42 12.87 3.77
CA SER A 67 -20.96 13.20 2.42
C SER A 67 -19.58 12.64 2.11
N ASP A 68 -18.83 12.27 3.12
CA ASP A 68 -17.49 11.74 2.99
C ASP A 68 -17.56 10.24 2.74
N ILE A 69 -16.54 9.70 2.09
CA ILE A 69 -16.59 8.32 1.58
C ILE A 69 -15.44 7.54 2.19
N SER A 70 -15.78 6.55 3.00
CA SER A 70 -14.84 5.64 3.64
C SER A 70 -14.75 4.32 2.89
N ILE A 71 -13.54 3.87 2.62
CA ILE A 71 -13.22 2.70 1.79
C ILE A 71 -12.19 1.85 2.51
N ARG A 72 -12.38 0.53 2.53
CA ARG A 72 -11.31 -0.40 2.87
C ARG A 72 -10.47 -0.67 1.62
N TYR A 73 -9.27 -0.08 1.59
CA TYR A 73 -8.38 -0.08 0.43
C TYR A 73 -7.57 -1.38 0.31
N GLY A 74 -7.15 -1.95 1.44
CA GLY A 74 -6.37 -3.19 1.54
C GLY A 74 -6.67 -3.97 2.81
N GLY A 75 -5.75 -4.80 3.24
CA GLY A 75 -5.86 -5.60 4.47
C GLY A 75 -6.10 -4.72 5.71
N GLU A 76 -5.14 -3.89 6.05
CA GLU A 76 -5.16 -2.91 7.14
C GLU A 76 -5.16 -1.45 6.64
N GLU A 77 -5.34 -1.27 5.33
CA GLU A 77 -5.31 0.02 4.66
C GLU A 77 -6.72 0.54 4.40
N PHE A 78 -6.93 1.81 4.65
CA PHE A 78 -8.19 2.51 4.45
C PHE A 78 -7.98 3.78 3.64
N MET A 79 -9.04 4.23 2.97
CA MET A 79 -9.08 5.49 2.25
C MET A 79 -10.30 6.28 2.67
N VAL A 80 -10.14 7.61 2.80
CA VAL A 80 -11.27 8.52 2.96
C VAL A 80 -11.18 9.60 1.89
N LEU A 81 -12.26 9.73 1.11
CA LEU A 81 -12.44 10.85 0.20
C LEU A 81 -13.29 11.90 0.88
N LEU A 82 -12.85 13.15 0.84
CA LEU A 82 -13.49 14.30 1.47
C LEU A 82 -13.91 15.33 0.40
N PRO A 83 -15.11 15.18 -0.20
CA PRO A 83 -15.63 16.14 -1.17
C PRO A 83 -15.80 17.52 -0.53
N ASN A 84 -15.57 18.57 -1.33
CA ASN A 84 -15.66 19.99 -0.91
C ASN A 84 -14.82 20.33 0.33
N THR A 85 -13.69 19.64 0.52
CA THR A 85 -12.84 19.81 1.69
C THR A 85 -11.40 20.04 1.23
N GLY A 86 -10.85 21.21 1.59
CA GLY A 86 -9.45 21.54 1.31
C GLY A 86 -8.51 20.98 2.37
N ILE A 87 -7.22 21.20 2.17
CA ILE A 87 -6.14 20.58 2.96
C ILE A 87 -6.26 20.83 4.46
N ALA A 88 -6.60 22.04 4.90
CA ALA A 88 -6.75 22.36 6.32
C ALA A 88 -7.92 21.58 6.97
N GLY A 89 -9.04 21.46 6.27
CA GLY A 89 -10.16 20.63 6.73
C GLY A 89 -9.81 19.15 6.78
N ALA A 90 -9.07 18.66 5.79
CA ALA A 90 -8.59 17.30 5.73
C ALA A 90 -7.62 16.97 6.89
N GLN A 91 -6.71 17.90 7.23
CA GLN A 91 -5.81 17.76 8.37
C GLN A 91 -6.57 17.65 9.70
N ASN A 92 -7.59 18.47 9.91
CA ASN A 92 -8.41 18.42 11.12
C ASN A 92 -9.16 17.08 11.26
N ILE A 93 -9.72 16.57 10.16
CA ILE A 93 -10.40 15.27 10.15
C ILE A 93 -9.38 14.15 10.39
N ALA A 94 -8.24 14.17 9.71
CA ALA A 94 -7.18 13.17 9.85
C ALA A 94 -6.64 13.12 11.29
N GLU A 95 -6.38 14.26 11.91
CA GLU A 95 -5.91 14.33 13.31
C GLU A 95 -6.98 13.82 14.30
N LYS A 96 -8.25 14.13 14.05
CA LYS A 96 -9.35 13.59 14.85
C LYS A 96 -9.41 12.07 14.78
N ILE A 97 -9.26 11.49 13.56
CA ILE A 97 -9.22 10.03 13.36
C ILE A 97 -8.01 9.44 14.09
N ARG A 98 -6.82 10.00 13.89
CA ARG A 98 -5.58 9.55 14.53
C ARG A 98 -5.71 9.55 16.06
N ALA A 99 -6.13 10.67 16.64
CA ALA A 99 -6.26 10.82 18.09
C ALA A 99 -7.35 9.91 18.68
N THR A 100 -8.42 9.66 17.93
CA THR A 100 -9.47 8.70 18.35
C THR A 100 -8.92 7.27 18.34
N CYS A 101 -8.18 6.88 17.30
CA CYS A 101 -7.55 5.57 17.20
C CYS A 101 -6.55 5.34 18.33
N GLU A 102 -5.64 6.28 18.57
CA GLU A 102 -4.61 6.20 19.62
C GLU A 102 -5.20 6.00 21.03
N LYS A 103 -6.35 6.61 21.31
CA LYS A 103 -7.01 6.52 22.63
C LYS A 103 -7.89 5.28 22.79
N LYS A 104 -8.24 4.65 21.67
CA LYS A 104 -9.16 3.53 21.69
C LYS A 104 -8.47 2.26 22.15
N ARG A 105 -9.08 1.60 23.12
CA ARG A 105 -8.74 0.23 23.54
C ARG A 105 -9.63 -0.75 22.79
N TYR A 106 -9.03 -1.72 22.15
CA TYR A 106 -9.69 -2.84 21.50
C TYR A 106 -9.68 -4.03 22.46
N ASP A 107 -10.83 -4.64 22.72
CA ASP A 107 -10.99 -5.67 23.75
C ASP A 107 -12.04 -6.71 23.30
N ASP A 108 -11.70 -8.00 23.42
CA ASP A 108 -12.62 -9.11 23.12
C ASP A 108 -13.07 -9.88 24.37
N GLY A 109 -12.75 -9.34 25.57
CA GLY A 109 -13.01 -9.97 26.85
C GLY A 109 -11.89 -10.91 27.34
N HIS A 110 -10.96 -11.30 26.47
CA HIS A 110 -9.79 -12.12 26.80
C HIS A 110 -8.47 -11.38 26.53
N ASN A 111 -8.43 -10.66 25.42
CA ASN A 111 -7.28 -9.90 24.96
C ASN A 111 -7.64 -8.43 24.84
N SER A 112 -6.67 -7.56 25.08
CA SER A 112 -6.87 -6.14 24.80
C SER A 112 -5.57 -5.46 24.39
N THR A 113 -5.68 -4.51 23.46
CA THR A 113 -4.55 -3.72 22.96
C THR A 113 -4.98 -2.33 22.50
N THR A 114 -4.02 -1.48 22.25
CA THR A 114 -4.19 -0.21 21.53
C THR A 114 -3.47 -0.29 20.19
N VAL A 115 -4.00 0.38 19.18
CA VAL A 115 -3.39 0.46 17.84
C VAL A 115 -3.35 1.92 17.44
N THR A 116 -2.29 2.32 16.76
CA THR A 116 -2.19 3.65 16.16
C THR A 116 -2.40 3.61 14.65
N VAL A 117 -2.53 4.76 14.02
CA VAL A 117 -2.74 4.89 12.59
C VAL A 117 -1.83 5.96 12.01
N SER A 118 -1.18 5.65 10.91
CA SER A 118 -0.46 6.62 10.08
C SER A 118 -1.35 7.10 8.95
N ILE A 119 -1.31 8.39 8.62
CA ILE A 119 -2.21 8.99 7.64
C ILE A 119 -1.41 9.88 6.68
N GLY A 120 -1.61 9.67 5.37
CA GLY A 120 -1.14 10.54 4.30
C GLY A 120 -2.28 11.34 3.69
N ILE A 121 -2.05 12.63 3.39
CA ILE A 121 -3.08 13.56 2.94
C ILE A 121 -2.66 14.23 1.64
N ALA A 122 -3.55 14.23 0.65
CA ALA A 122 -3.43 15.02 -0.57
C ALA A 122 -4.73 15.75 -0.89
N SER A 123 -4.67 16.87 -1.64
CA SER A 123 -5.85 17.61 -2.09
C SER A 123 -5.63 18.14 -3.51
N ILE A 124 -6.69 18.27 -4.29
CA ILE A 124 -6.62 18.69 -5.69
C ILE A 124 -6.03 20.09 -5.79
N LYS A 125 -6.61 21.07 -5.09
CA LYS A 125 -6.22 22.49 -5.24
C LYS A 125 -4.82 22.75 -4.70
N GLN A 126 -4.51 22.25 -3.50
CA GLN A 126 -3.20 22.44 -2.88
C GLN A 126 -2.06 21.92 -3.73
N HIS A 127 -2.26 20.79 -4.42
CA HIS A 127 -1.22 20.12 -5.18
C HIS A 127 -1.36 20.31 -6.68
N GLN A 128 -2.41 21.03 -7.14
CA GLN A 128 -2.69 21.29 -8.56
C GLN A 128 -2.75 19.99 -9.38
N LEU A 129 -3.51 19.01 -8.88
CA LEU A 129 -3.66 17.71 -9.49
C LEU A 129 -4.66 17.76 -10.64
N ILE A 130 -4.35 17.06 -11.72
CA ILE A 130 -5.16 17.02 -12.95
C ILE A 130 -5.71 15.62 -13.24
N ASP A 131 -5.22 14.60 -12.56
CA ASP A 131 -5.60 13.19 -12.72
C ASP A 131 -6.05 12.62 -11.36
N ASP A 132 -7.11 11.83 -11.39
CA ASP A 132 -7.66 11.17 -10.20
C ASP A 132 -6.68 10.17 -9.56
N LYS A 133 -5.82 9.52 -10.36
CA LYS A 133 -4.78 8.63 -9.86
C LYS A 133 -3.66 9.36 -9.14
N GLU A 134 -3.40 10.61 -9.52
CA GLU A 134 -2.36 11.41 -8.88
C GLU A 134 -2.68 11.73 -7.43
N ILE A 135 -3.96 11.94 -7.07
CA ILE A 135 -4.32 12.26 -5.69
C ILE A 135 -4.04 11.09 -4.75
N VAL A 136 -4.30 9.86 -5.20
CA VAL A 136 -3.99 8.65 -4.45
C VAL A 136 -2.48 8.46 -4.32
N ALA A 137 -1.72 8.62 -5.42
CA ALA A 137 -0.27 8.51 -5.41
C ALA A 137 0.40 9.57 -4.51
N CYS A 138 -0.15 10.79 -4.46
CA CYS A 138 0.33 11.84 -3.56
C CYS A 138 0.04 11.52 -2.09
N ALA A 139 -1.16 11.03 -1.77
CA ALA A 139 -1.53 10.60 -0.43
C ALA A 139 -0.68 9.41 0.03
N ASP A 140 -0.38 8.46 -0.87
CA ASP A 140 0.48 7.31 -0.57
C ASP A 140 1.92 7.73 -0.22
N LYS A 141 2.51 8.64 -1.00
CA LYS A 141 3.83 9.20 -0.67
C LYS A 141 3.85 9.90 0.69
N ALA A 142 2.77 10.57 1.06
CA ALA A 142 2.64 11.21 2.36
C ALA A 142 2.47 10.17 3.47
N LEU A 143 1.68 9.12 3.27
CA LEU A 143 1.52 8.00 4.20
C LEU A 143 2.85 7.29 4.46
N TYR A 144 3.61 7.04 3.40
CA TYR A 144 4.94 6.47 3.52
C TYR A 144 5.84 7.32 4.44
N ARG A 145 5.81 8.65 4.29
CA ARG A 145 6.56 9.56 5.17
C ARG A 145 6.06 9.48 6.61
N SER A 146 4.74 9.41 6.84
CA SER A 146 4.18 9.21 8.18
C SER A 146 4.76 7.97 8.86
N LYS A 147 4.85 6.86 8.12
CA LYS A 147 5.43 5.60 8.62
C LYS A 147 6.94 5.71 8.87
N ALA A 148 7.68 6.32 7.95
CA ALA A 148 9.15 6.47 8.04
C ALA A 148 9.58 7.41 9.19
N GLU A 149 8.79 8.45 9.46
CA GLU A 149 9.08 9.44 10.50
C GLU A 149 8.63 9.03 11.90
N GLY A 150 8.22 7.78 12.12
CA GLY A 150 7.93 7.21 13.45
C GLY A 150 6.46 6.89 13.69
N ARG A 151 5.64 6.80 12.64
CA ARG A 151 4.23 6.38 12.70
C ARG A 151 3.35 7.28 13.56
N ASN A 152 2.09 6.87 13.82
CA ASN A 152 1.11 7.58 14.65
C ASN A 152 1.05 9.08 14.37
N ARG A 153 0.96 9.46 13.09
CA ARG A 153 0.95 10.85 12.64
C ARG A 153 0.23 11.05 11.33
N ILE A 154 -0.05 12.31 11.06
CA ILE A 154 -0.53 12.77 9.78
C ILE A 154 0.60 13.46 9.01
N THR A 155 0.68 13.24 7.71
CA THR A 155 1.61 13.95 6.82
C THR A 155 0.84 14.46 5.62
N VAL A 156 1.02 15.72 5.28
CA VAL A 156 0.51 16.29 4.03
C VAL A 156 1.55 16.06 2.94
N TYR A 157 1.10 15.64 1.75
CA TYR A 157 1.95 15.57 0.59
C TYR A 157 2.58 16.94 0.31
N MET A 158 3.88 16.95 0.05
CA MET A 158 4.59 18.16 -0.36
C MET A 158 5.19 17.91 -1.74
N LYS A 159 4.73 18.67 -2.73
CA LYS A 159 5.34 18.67 -4.05
C LYS A 159 6.75 19.26 -3.91
N LYS A 160 7.78 18.50 -4.26
CA LYS A 160 9.13 19.07 -4.30
C LYS A 160 9.13 20.23 -5.29
N PRO A 161 9.66 21.41 -4.92
CA PRO A 161 9.77 22.52 -5.85
C PRO A 161 10.58 22.11 -7.07
N SER A 162 10.14 22.50 -8.27
CA SER A 162 10.78 22.11 -9.54
C SER A 162 12.25 22.58 -9.67
N TRP A 163 12.65 23.59 -8.92
CA TRP A 163 14.04 24.07 -8.91
C TRP A 163 15.01 23.16 -8.12
N ILE A 164 14.51 22.24 -7.30
CA ILE A 164 15.35 21.21 -6.64
C ILE A 164 15.71 20.08 -7.61
N SER A 165 15.02 19.96 -8.73
CA SER A 165 15.27 18.91 -9.73
C SER A 165 16.54 19.13 -10.58
N ASN A 166 17.16 20.32 -10.52
CA ASN A 166 18.28 20.66 -11.41
C ASN A 166 19.68 20.66 -10.76
N ASN A 167 19.82 20.35 -9.48
CA ASN A 167 21.15 20.34 -8.85
C ASN A 167 21.26 19.26 -7.76
N ASN A 168 21.07 18.00 -8.10
CA ASN A 168 21.73 16.89 -7.43
C ASN A 168 21.35 15.56 -8.09
N GLU A 169 22.11 15.17 -9.07
CA GLU A 169 22.36 13.78 -9.45
C GLU A 169 23.09 13.04 -8.30
N ILE A 170 22.51 13.04 -7.11
CA ILE A 170 22.92 12.19 -6.00
C ILE A 170 21.66 11.76 -5.27
N SER A 171 20.87 10.90 -5.88
CA SER A 171 19.89 10.06 -5.18
C SER A 171 19.30 8.94 -6.03
N GLU A 172 20.03 8.44 -7.02
CA GLU A 172 19.70 7.15 -7.66
C GLU A 172 19.77 6.00 -6.65
N ASP A 173 20.61 6.11 -5.62
CA ASP A 173 20.73 5.11 -4.56
C ASP A 173 19.48 4.95 -3.69
N ASN A 174 18.70 6.00 -3.46
CA ASN A 174 17.47 5.90 -2.65
C ASN A 174 16.32 5.26 -3.41
N ASN A 175 16.18 5.50 -4.72
CA ASN A 175 15.17 4.81 -5.54
C ASN A 175 15.51 3.32 -5.73
N LEU A 176 16.80 2.98 -5.86
CA LEU A 176 17.24 1.59 -5.90
C LEU A 176 17.08 0.89 -4.54
N GLY A 177 17.27 1.58 -3.43
CA GLY A 177 17.01 1.07 -2.08
C GLY A 177 15.53 0.71 -1.89
N HIS A 178 14.62 1.60 -2.27
CA HIS A 178 13.17 1.38 -2.19
C HIS A 178 12.67 0.33 -3.18
N LEU A 179 13.21 0.30 -4.39
CA LEU A 179 12.89 -0.76 -5.35
C LEU A 179 13.37 -2.12 -4.82
N LYS A 180 14.53 -2.17 -4.17
CA LYS A 180 15.04 -3.38 -3.53
C LYS A 180 14.18 -3.83 -2.34
N GLU A 181 13.73 -2.91 -1.49
CA GLU A 181 12.83 -3.21 -0.36
C GLU A 181 11.44 -3.63 -0.84
N ASN A 182 10.85 -2.93 -1.79
CA ASN A 182 9.55 -3.30 -2.37
C ASN A 182 9.62 -4.64 -3.11
N ILE A 183 10.70 -4.90 -3.85
CA ILE A 183 10.96 -6.21 -4.48
C ILE A 183 11.16 -7.27 -3.39
N ALA A 184 11.87 -6.99 -2.31
CA ALA A 184 12.06 -7.93 -1.21
C ALA A 184 10.75 -8.27 -0.49
N VAL A 185 9.89 -7.28 -0.24
CA VAL A 185 8.56 -7.46 0.39
C VAL A 185 7.60 -8.21 -0.55
N VAL A 186 7.60 -7.89 -1.83
CA VAL A 186 6.81 -8.62 -2.85
C VAL A 186 7.33 -10.05 -3.00
N LEU A 187 8.64 -10.26 -3.01
CA LEU A 187 9.25 -11.59 -3.06
C LEU A 187 8.98 -12.41 -1.79
N GLU A 188 8.96 -11.82 -0.62
CA GLU A 188 8.61 -12.52 0.63
C GLU A 188 7.13 -12.92 0.66
N LYS A 189 6.22 -12.03 0.26
CA LYS A 189 4.78 -12.35 0.15
C LYS A 189 4.50 -13.43 -0.90
N THR A 190 5.25 -13.44 -2.00
CA THR A 190 5.12 -14.46 -3.06
C THR A 190 5.78 -15.78 -2.67
N LYS A 191 6.86 -15.75 -1.89
CA LYS A 191 7.65 -16.91 -1.49
C LYS A 191 6.90 -17.94 -0.66
N LYS A 192 6.06 -17.52 0.24
CA LYS A 192 5.42 -18.41 1.22
C LYS A 192 4.16 -19.10 0.69
N SER A 193 3.41 -18.47 -0.22
CA SER A 193 2.13 -19.00 -0.70
C SER A 193 2.22 -19.77 -2.02
N SER A 194 3.18 -19.44 -2.89
CA SER A 194 3.21 -19.98 -4.25
C SER A 194 4.20 -21.13 -4.42
N ILE A 195 5.30 -21.17 -3.68
CA ILE A 195 6.35 -22.18 -3.88
C ILE A 195 5.90 -23.54 -3.37
N GLU A 196 5.26 -23.62 -2.21
CA GLU A 196 4.78 -24.90 -1.66
C GLU A 196 3.67 -25.53 -2.53
N SER A 197 2.81 -24.71 -3.12
CA SER A 197 1.74 -25.20 -4.01
C SER A 197 2.27 -25.61 -5.39
N LEU A 198 3.33 -24.96 -5.88
CA LEU A 198 3.93 -25.23 -7.18
C LEU A 198 4.90 -26.42 -7.15
N GLU A 199 5.62 -26.63 -6.07
CA GLU A 199 6.49 -27.81 -5.91
C GLU A 199 5.68 -29.11 -5.85
N LEU A 200 4.44 -29.07 -5.35
CA LEU A 200 3.53 -30.21 -5.35
C LEU A 200 3.01 -30.56 -6.76
N LEU A 201 2.77 -29.54 -7.60
CA LEU A 201 2.23 -29.75 -8.96
C LEU A 201 3.28 -30.16 -10.00
N THR A 202 4.55 -29.85 -9.79
CA THR A 202 5.62 -30.09 -10.77
C THR A 202 6.33 -31.43 -10.62
N ARG A 203 6.06 -32.17 -9.57
CA ARG A 203 6.68 -33.48 -9.32
C ARG A 203 6.32 -34.53 -10.37
N ASP A 204 5.19 -34.40 -11.06
CA ASP A 204 4.66 -35.44 -11.96
C ASP A 204 4.69 -35.12 -13.47
N LEU A 205 5.19 -33.96 -13.92
CA LEU A 205 4.96 -33.46 -15.29
C LEU A 205 6.21 -33.13 -16.13
N SER A 206 7.41 -33.67 -15.87
CA SER A 206 8.63 -33.24 -16.59
C SER A 206 8.96 -34.15 -17.82
N SER A 207 8.72 -33.64 -19.04
CA SER A 207 9.30 -34.15 -20.27
C SER A 207 10.73 -33.62 -20.52
N ASP A 208 11.56 -34.34 -21.31
CA ASP A 208 12.98 -33.97 -21.51
C ASP A 208 13.18 -32.67 -22.32
N GLU A 209 12.25 -32.30 -23.19
CA GLU A 209 12.27 -31.04 -23.94
C GLU A 209 12.09 -29.80 -23.00
N HIS A 210 11.25 -29.90 -22.00
CA HIS A 210 11.05 -28.84 -21.00
C HIS A 210 12.31 -28.62 -20.14
N LYS A 211 13.11 -29.65 -19.92
CA LYS A 211 14.37 -29.54 -19.14
C LYS A 211 15.40 -28.66 -19.85
N GLN A 212 15.53 -28.81 -21.19
CA GLN A 212 16.49 -28.02 -21.96
C GLN A 212 16.10 -26.57 -22.04
N HIS A 213 14.81 -26.27 -22.30
CA HIS A 213 14.28 -24.93 -22.35
C HIS A 213 14.45 -24.19 -21.02
N ASN A 214 14.13 -24.85 -19.92
CA ASN A 214 14.35 -24.32 -18.58
C ASN A 214 15.82 -24.03 -18.25
N HIS A 215 16.72 -24.82 -18.80
CA HIS A 215 18.17 -24.60 -18.67
C HIS A 215 18.60 -23.32 -19.37
N ASP A 216 18.12 -23.06 -20.58
CA ASP A 216 18.45 -21.88 -21.35
C ASP A 216 17.92 -20.60 -20.70
N ILE A 217 16.69 -20.62 -20.17
CA ILE A 217 16.12 -19.48 -19.43
C ILE A 217 16.92 -19.17 -18.17
N LYS A 218 17.31 -20.17 -17.39
CA LYS A 218 18.17 -19.96 -16.21
C LYS A 218 19.50 -19.31 -16.58
N ARG A 219 20.08 -19.69 -17.73
CA ARG A 219 21.30 -19.08 -18.25
C ARG A 219 21.10 -17.60 -18.58
N TYR A 220 19.98 -17.23 -19.24
CA TYR A 220 19.65 -15.83 -19.52
C TYR A 220 19.41 -15.01 -18.24
N ILE A 221 18.69 -15.57 -17.27
CA ILE A 221 18.47 -14.92 -15.97
C ILE A 221 19.79 -14.64 -15.27
N THR A 222 20.74 -15.58 -15.32
CA THR A 222 22.07 -15.38 -14.74
C THR A 222 22.82 -14.25 -15.43
N LEU A 223 22.88 -14.25 -16.77
CA LEU A 223 23.59 -13.25 -17.55
C LEU A 223 23.01 -11.83 -17.34
N ILE A 224 21.68 -11.72 -17.28
CA ILE A 224 21.01 -10.44 -17.01
C ILE A 224 21.29 -9.98 -15.57
N GLY A 225 21.19 -10.90 -14.61
CA GLY A 225 21.47 -10.60 -13.21
C GLY A 225 22.91 -10.12 -12.97
N GLU A 226 23.89 -10.75 -13.63
CA GLU A 226 25.30 -10.34 -13.59
C GLU A 226 25.51 -8.96 -14.23
N LYS A 227 24.90 -8.70 -15.41
CA LYS A 227 24.99 -7.40 -16.06
C LYS A 227 24.36 -6.25 -15.23
N LEU A 228 23.31 -6.56 -14.48
CA LEU A 228 22.63 -5.61 -13.59
C LEU A 228 23.24 -5.56 -12.18
N ALA A 229 24.34 -6.30 -11.94
CA ALA A 229 25.00 -6.44 -10.64
C ALA A 229 24.02 -6.81 -9.51
N LEU A 230 23.04 -7.67 -9.80
CA LEU A 230 22.06 -8.12 -8.80
C LEU A 230 22.69 -9.15 -7.86
N PRO A 231 22.39 -9.10 -6.55
CA PRO A 231 22.91 -10.08 -5.61
C PRO A 231 22.31 -11.47 -5.88
N PRO A 232 23.04 -12.56 -5.56
CA PRO A 232 22.57 -13.95 -5.76
C PRO A 232 21.22 -14.24 -5.10
N THR A 233 20.89 -13.57 -3.99
CA THR A 233 19.63 -13.67 -3.28
C THR A 233 18.41 -13.21 -4.11
N ILE A 234 18.64 -12.40 -5.13
CA ILE A 234 17.62 -11.95 -6.09
C ILE A 234 17.60 -12.89 -7.31
N ILE A 235 18.77 -13.30 -7.81
CA ILE A 235 18.88 -14.11 -9.02
C ILE A 235 18.31 -15.53 -8.81
N GLU A 236 18.57 -16.16 -7.66
CA GLU A 236 18.14 -17.54 -7.38
C GLU A 236 16.61 -17.76 -7.38
N PRO A 237 15.77 -16.88 -6.82
CA PRO A 237 14.32 -16.99 -6.96
C PRO A 237 13.83 -16.95 -8.40
N PHE A 238 14.43 -16.11 -9.26
CA PHE A 238 14.07 -16.07 -10.69
C PHE A 238 14.48 -17.34 -11.43
N LYS A 239 15.63 -17.93 -11.10
CA LYS A 239 16.05 -19.24 -11.64
C LYS A 239 15.09 -20.36 -11.24
N ARG A 240 14.54 -20.31 -10.02
CA ARG A 240 13.52 -21.26 -9.57
C ARG A 240 12.20 -21.03 -10.31
N ALA A 241 11.77 -19.79 -10.47
CA ALA A 241 10.56 -19.44 -11.21
C ALA A 241 10.62 -19.86 -12.69
N ALA A 242 11.83 -19.88 -13.30
CA ALA A 242 12.03 -20.37 -14.66
C ALA A 242 11.62 -21.84 -14.86
N ASN A 243 11.58 -22.65 -13.81
CA ASN A 243 11.09 -24.02 -13.89
C ASN A 243 9.59 -24.12 -14.19
N PHE A 244 8.85 -23.03 -13.98
CA PHE A 244 7.38 -23.03 -13.96
C PHE A 244 6.76 -22.19 -15.07
N HIS A 245 7.53 -21.40 -15.82
CA HIS A 245 6.99 -20.41 -16.75
C HIS A 245 6.17 -21.03 -17.91
N ASP A 246 6.44 -22.27 -18.31
CA ASP A 246 5.72 -22.96 -19.38
C ASP A 246 4.47 -23.72 -18.93
N TYR A 247 4.25 -23.84 -17.62
CA TYR A 247 3.08 -24.55 -17.08
C TYR A 247 1.82 -23.69 -17.00
N PHE A 248 1.91 -22.40 -17.33
CA PHE A 248 0.81 -21.44 -17.27
C PHE A 248 0.41 -20.89 -18.65
N LYS A 249 0.84 -21.55 -19.72
CA LYS A 249 0.34 -21.34 -21.07
C LYS A 249 -0.77 -22.35 -21.37
#